data_1a01e1c6fe1e9569435fffa2a822254d
#
_entry.id   1a01e1c6fe1e9569435fffa2a822254d
#
_cell.length_a   1.000
_cell.length_b   1.000
_cell.length_c   1.000
_cell.angle_alpha   90.00
_cell.angle_beta   90.00
_cell.angle_gamma   90.00
#
_symmetry.space_group_name_H-M   'P 1'
#
loop_
_entity.id
_entity.type
_entity.pdbx_description
1 polymer ?
#
loop_
_entity_poly.entity_id
_entity_poly.type
_entity_poly.pdbx_seq_one_letter_code
_entity_poly.pdbx_strand_id
1 'polypeptide(L)'
;MNTVTAEKKPRLTTSAMIASIASEGQRVKAAPFGKALVDYAAGHPEVVGLTADLAKYTDLHLFAQAYPERFYQMGMAEQLLMGAAGGMAKEGLIPFATTYAVFGTRRAYDFIHQVIAEENLNVKICCALPGLTTGYGPSHQATEDIAMMRGIPGLTIIDPCDALDIEQAVPQIAAHKGPVYMRLLRGQVPLVLDEVNGYKFELGKAKLLRDGADVLVISSGLLTMRALEVAQDLAKDNIGVAVLHCPTIKPLDEAAIVDAVRYKSRLVVVAENHSVIGGLGEAVASTLLRHRVQPAGFQLAGLPDAFLDAGALPTLHERYGISREALGARVKAWLG
;
A
#
# COMPACT_ATOMS: atom_id res chain seq x y z
N MET A 1 7.60 46.91 35.66
CA MET A 1 6.84 46.34 34.53
C MET A 1 7.54 45.06 34.10
N ASN A 2 7.07 43.91 34.57
CA ASN A 2 7.64 42.62 34.19
C ASN A 2 7.00 42.16 32.89
N THR A 3 7.76 42.15 31.80
CA THR A 3 7.36 41.56 30.54
C THR A 3 7.45 40.05 30.65
N VAL A 4 6.31 39.40 30.77
CA VAL A 4 6.20 37.95 30.65
C VAL A 4 6.41 37.60 29.18
N THR A 5 7.57 37.02 28.85
CA THR A 5 7.83 36.44 27.55
C THR A 5 6.98 35.16 27.44
N ALA A 6 5.96 35.20 26.58
CA ALA A 6 5.17 34.02 26.27
C ALA A 6 6.06 32.94 25.61
N GLU A 7 6.28 31.81 26.29
CA GLU A 7 6.90 30.63 25.71
C GLU A 7 6.10 30.23 24.43
N LYS A 8 6.80 30.29 23.29
CA LYS A 8 6.28 29.74 22.04
C LYS A 8 6.09 28.25 22.21
N LYS A 9 4.85 27.80 22.37
CA LYS A 9 4.51 26.37 22.26
C LYS A 9 5.09 25.83 20.95
N PRO A 10 5.76 24.66 20.96
CA PRO A 10 6.28 24.06 19.75
C PRO A 10 5.11 23.90 18.75
N ARG A 11 5.29 24.39 17.53
CA ARG A 11 4.33 24.15 16.45
C ARG A 11 4.26 22.64 16.24
N LEU A 12 3.06 22.06 16.40
CA LEU A 12 2.77 20.73 15.89
C LEU A 12 3.07 20.73 14.39
N THR A 13 4.14 20.06 14.00
CA THR A 13 4.67 20.07 12.62
C THR A 13 3.88 19.17 11.66
N THR A 14 2.84 18.49 12.14
CA THR A 14 1.97 17.62 11.33
C THR A 14 0.54 18.09 11.41
N SER A 15 0.03 18.68 10.31
CA SER A 15 -1.41 18.64 10.09
C SER A 15 -1.81 17.18 9.84
N ALA A 16 -2.98 16.74 10.27
CA ALA A 16 -3.48 15.38 10.00
C ALA A 16 -3.49 15.05 8.48
N MET A 17 -3.54 16.07 7.61
CA MET A 17 -3.45 15.95 6.14
C MET A 17 -2.06 15.63 5.61
N ILE A 18 -1.00 15.84 6.40
CA ILE A 18 0.40 15.66 5.99
C ILE A 18 1.09 14.69 6.94
N ALA A 19 0.34 13.84 7.64
CA ALA A 19 0.94 12.86 8.52
C ALA A 19 1.90 11.97 7.71
N SER A 20 3.18 12.06 8.04
CA SER A 20 4.20 11.19 7.49
C SER A 20 4.07 9.83 8.14
N ILE A 21 4.14 8.77 7.34
CA ILE A 21 4.28 7.40 7.84
C ILE A 21 5.75 7.09 8.20
N ALA A 22 6.67 7.96 7.86
CA ALA A 22 8.08 7.85 8.20
C ALA A 22 8.30 8.13 9.69
N SER A 23 9.12 7.31 10.32
CA SER A 23 9.64 7.55 11.66
C SER A 23 10.69 8.66 11.67
N GLU A 24 10.94 9.29 12.83
CA GLU A 24 11.97 10.29 12.95
C GLU A 24 13.35 9.72 12.58
N GLY A 25 14.10 10.45 11.76
CA GLY A 25 15.42 10.02 11.28
C GLY A 25 15.41 8.97 10.17
N GLN A 26 14.25 8.45 9.76
CA GLN A 26 14.15 7.48 8.66
C GLN A 26 14.46 8.15 7.32
N ARG A 27 15.23 7.46 6.46
CA ARG A 27 15.47 7.93 5.08
C ARG A 27 14.17 7.94 4.30
N VAL A 28 13.95 9.00 3.53
CA VAL A 28 12.73 9.19 2.73
C VAL A 28 13.06 9.70 1.33
N LYS A 29 12.17 9.41 0.38
CA LYS A 29 12.12 10.07 -0.93
C LYS A 29 10.84 10.89 -1.05
N ALA A 30 10.96 12.09 -1.63
CA ALA A 30 9.82 12.95 -1.88
C ALA A 30 9.11 12.55 -3.19
N ALA A 31 7.80 12.33 -3.10
CA ALA A 31 6.90 12.09 -4.23
C ALA A 31 7.40 11.02 -5.23
N PRO A 32 7.72 9.79 -4.79
CA PRO A 32 8.31 8.78 -5.67
C PRO A 32 7.39 8.42 -6.83
N PHE A 33 6.08 8.33 -6.61
CA PHE A 33 5.10 8.05 -7.66
C PHE A 33 5.09 9.13 -8.75
N GLY A 34 4.97 10.40 -8.35
CA GLY A 34 4.89 11.50 -9.32
C GLY A 34 6.16 11.61 -10.16
N LYS A 35 7.34 11.42 -9.56
CA LYS A 35 8.62 11.43 -10.27
C LYS A 35 8.73 10.26 -11.25
N ALA A 36 8.46 9.05 -10.81
CA ALA A 36 8.54 7.86 -11.65
C ALA A 36 7.55 7.95 -12.83
N LEU A 37 6.36 8.52 -12.61
CA LEU A 37 5.38 8.72 -13.67
C LEU A 37 5.83 9.78 -14.70
N VAL A 38 6.45 10.89 -14.24
CA VAL A 38 7.03 11.91 -15.13
C VAL A 38 8.13 11.30 -15.99
N ASP A 39 9.04 10.55 -15.38
CA ASP A 39 10.16 9.92 -16.07
C ASP A 39 9.67 8.91 -17.12
N TYR A 40 8.70 8.07 -16.76
CA TYR A 40 8.12 7.09 -17.68
C TYR A 40 7.39 7.76 -18.85
N ALA A 41 6.59 8.81 -18.57
CA ALA A 41 5.78 9.52 -19.55
C ALA A 41 6.60 10.31 -20.57
N ALA A 42 7.89 10.55 -20.34
CA ALA A 42 8.78 11.22 -21.29
C ALA A 42 8.91 10.46 -22.61
N GLY A 43 8.90 9.11 -22.57
CA GLY A 43 8.94 8.25 -23.75
C GLY A 43 7.56 7.69 -24.16
N HIS A 44 6.48 8.05 -23.45
CA HIS A 44 5.15 7.45 -23.58
C HIS A 44 4.07 8.53 -23.68
N PRO A 45 3.82 9.09 -24.87
CA PRO A 45 2.84 10.17 -25.07
C PRO A 45 1.39 9.72 -24.81
N GLU A 46 1.12 8.43 -24.83
CA GLU A 46 -0.17 7.83 -24.51
C GLU A 46 -0.52 7.88 -23.00
N VAL A 47 0.45 8.15 -22.12
CA VAL A 47 0.22 8.28 -20.69
C VAL A 47 -0.45 9.61 -20.38
N VAL A 48 -1.58 9.55 -19.67
CA VAL A 48 -2.34 10.72 -19.20
C VAL A 48 -2.62 10.62 -17.70
N GLY A 49 -2.66 11.75 -17.02
CA GLY A 49 -2.93 11.84 -15.58
C GLY A 49 -4.30 12.45 -15.29
N LEU A 50 -5.13 11.79 -14.49
CA LEU A 50 -6.43 12.28 -14.06
C LEU A 50 -6.52 12.35 -12.54
N THR A 51 -7.22 13.32 -12.00
CA THR A 51 -7.41 13.43 -10.55
C THR A 51 -8.80 13.93 -10.17
N ALA A 52 -9.30 13.48 -9.00
CA ALA A 52 -10.49 14.02 -8.37
C ALA A 52 -10.12 15.10 -7.32
N ASP A 53 -9.56 16.22 -7.80
CA ASP A 53 -9.13 17.40 -7.00
C ASP A 53 -8.08 17.09 -5.90
N LEU A 54 -7.27 16.07 -6.10
CA LEU A 54 -6.27 15.62 -5.12
C LEU A 54 -4.85 15.51 -5.69
N ALA A 55 -4.54 16.20 -6.81
CA ALA A 55 -3.25 16.09 -7.49
C ALA A 55 -2.04 16.27 -6.56
N LYS A 56 -2.08 17.27 -5.66
CA LYS A 56 -1.02 17.51 -4.67
C LYS A 56 -0.93 16.40 -3.63
N TYR A 57 -2.06 15.78 -3.32
CA TYR A 57 -2.18 14.76 -2.26
C TYR A 57 -2.04 13.33 -2.76
N THR A 58 -1.76 13.18 -4.06
CA THR A 58 -1.45 11.90 -4.71
C THR A 58 -0.13 11.98 -5.49
N ASP A 59 0.67 13.03 -5.28
CA ASP A 59 1.91 13.35 -5.97
C ASP A 59 1.76 13.59 -7.50
N LEU A 60 0.54 13.50 -8.05
CA LEU A 60 0.26 13.70 -9.48
C LEU A 60 0.49 15.15 -9.95
N HIS A 61 0.61 16.11 -9.01
CA HIS A 61 0.93 17.50 -9.35
C HIS A 61 2.25 17.65 -10.11
N LEU A 62 3.22 16.74 -9.92
CA LEU A 62 4.47 16.74 -10.68
C LEU A 62 4.20 16.42 -12.16
N PHE A 63 3.32 15.47 -12.44
CA PHE A 63 2.88 15.16 -13.80
C PHE A 63 2.13 16.33 -14.43
N ALA A 64 1.23 16.97 -13.68
CA ALA A 64 0.50 18.16 -14.14
C ALA A 64 1.42 19.34 -14.49
N GLN A 65 2.55 19.49 -13.79
CA GLN A 65 3.56 20.51 -14.09
C GLN A 65 4.40 20.16 -15.31
N ALA A 66 4.77 18.89 -15.48
CA ALA A 66 5.60 18.43 -16.58
C ALA A 66 4.83 18.31 -17.92
N TYR A 67 3.57 17.91 -17.86
CA TYR A 67 2.71 17.59 -19.00
C TYR A 67 1.30 18.16 -18.82
N PRO A 68 1.13 19.50 -18.77
CA PRO A 68 -0.17 20.14 -18.52
C PRO A 68 -1.24 19.78 -19.55
N GLU A 69 -0.85 19.51 -20.80
CA GLU A 69 -1.75 19.13 -21.90
C GLU A 69 -2.26 17.67 -21.80
N ARG A 70 -1.65 16.87 -20.93
CA ARG A 70 -2.03 15.46 -20.66
C ARG A 70 -2.60 15.27 -19.26
N PHE A 71 -2.88 16.36 -18.56
CA PHE A 71 -3.42 16.35 -17.21
C PHE A 71 -4.88 16.82 -17.18
N TYR A 72 -5.74 16.06 -16.49
CA TYR A 72 -7.18 16.31 -16.43
C TYR A 72 -7.67 16.37 -14.99
N GLN A 73 -8.27 17.49 -14.63
CA GLN A 73 -8.92 17.70 -13.34
C GLN A 73 -10.41 17.41 -13.46
N MET A 74 -10.88 16.36 -12.76
CA MET A 74 -12.27 15.89 -12.84
C MET A 74 -13.17 16.44 -11.71
N GLY A 75 -12.61 17.21 -10.77
CA GLY A 75 -13.31 17.63 -9.56
C GLY A 75 -13.51 16.47 -8.57
N MET A 76 -14.19 16.75 -7.44
CA MET A 76 -14.52 15.72 -6.44
C MET A 76 -15.67 14.81 -6.93
N ALA A 77 -15.44 14.12 -8.05
CA ALA A 77 -16.40 13.31 -8.77
C ALA A 77 -15.74 11.98 -9.21
N GLU A 78 -15.51 11.07 -8.26
CA GLU A 78 -14.74 9.85 -8.48
C GLU A 78 -15.38 8.92 -9.51
N GLN A 79 -16.70 8.92 -9.62
CA GLN A 79 -17.44 8.19 -10.66
C GLN A 79 -17.11 8.73 -12.06
N LEU A 80 -17.12 10.06 -12.22
CA LEU A 80 -16.72 10.71 -13.46
C LEU A 80 -15.24 10.44 -13.77
N LEU A 81 -14.36 10.50 -12.75
CA LEU A 81 -12.94 10.19 -12.88
C LEU A 81 -12.73 8.80 -13.51
N MET A 82 -13.40 7.77 -12.98
CA MET A 82 -13.24 6.40 -13.48
C MET A 82 -13.92 6.18 -14.83
N GLY A 83 -15.09 6.80 -15.05
CA GLY A 83 -15.75 6.79 -16.36
C GLY A 83 -14.91 7.42 -17.46
N ALA A 84 -14.32 8.61 -17.18
CA ALA A 84 -13.44 9.31 -18.13
C ALA A 84 -12.16 8.50 -18.40
N ALA A 85 -11.54 7.93 -17.35
CA ALA A 85 -10.36 7.08 -17.50
C ALA A 85 -10.65 5.85 -18.38
N GLY A 86 -11.80 5.19 -18.19
CA GLY A 86 -12.23 4.08 -19.05
C GLY A 86 -12.42 4.49 -20.50
N GLY A 87 -13.10 5.62 -20.74
CA GLY A 87 -13.28 6.16 -22.10
C GLY A 87 -11.94 6.49 -22.78
N MET A 88 -11.00 7.13 -22.08
CA MET A 88 -9.66 7.42 -22.60
C MET A 88 -8.86 6.14 -22.90
N ALA A 89 -9.01 5.11 -22.08
CA ALA A 89 -8.33 3.83 -22.31
C ALA A 89 -8.88 3.11 -23.56
N LYS A 90 -10.17 3.27 -23.88
CA LYS A 90 -10.76 2.77 -25.15
C LYS A 90 -10.15 3.44 -26.39
N GLU A 91 -9.75 4.70 -26.26
CA GLU A 91 -9.06 5.45 -27.32
C GLU A 91 -7.54 5.17 -27.37
N GLY A 92 -7.04 4.20 -26.61
CA GLY A 92 -5.63 3.76 -26.65
C GLY A 92 -4.71 4.52 -25.71
N LEU A 93 -5.23 5.40 -24.83
CA LEU A 93 -4.44 6.07 -23.81
C LEU A 93 -4.20 5.15 -22.60
N ILE A 94 -3.22 5.52 -21.78
CA ILE A 94 -2.91 4.86 -20.51
C ILE A 94 -3.21 5.84 -19.35
N PRO A 95 -4.45 5.88 -18.86
CA PRO A 95 -4.82 6.80 -17.81
C PRO A 95 -4.30 6.34 -16.44
N PHE A 96 -3.62 7.26 -15.73
CA PHE A 96 -3.33 7.18 -14.31
C PHE A 96 -4.36 8.01 -13.55
N ALA A 97 -5.38 7.35 -13.01
CA ALA A 97 -6.48 7.98 -12.28
C ALA A 97 -6.17 8.00 -10.79
N THR A 98 -6.14 9.20 -10.18
CA THR A 98 -5.73 9.35 -8.77
C THR A 98 -6.78 10.03 -7.91
N THR A 99 -6.98 9.48 -6.71
CA THR A 99 -7.78 10.04 -5.62
C THR A 99 -7.35 9.41 -4.29
N TYR A 100 -8.11 9.60 -3.20
CA TYR A 100 -7.91 8.80 -1.99
C TYR A 100 -8.54 7.42 -2.12
N ALA A 101 -7.93 6.42 -1.49
CA ALA A 101 -8.34 5.03 -1.60
C ALA A 101 -9.81 4.83 -1.18
N VAL A 102 -10.22 5.43 -0.07
CA VAL A 102 -11.60 5.39 0.41
C VAL A 102 -12.62 5.91 -0.60
N PHE A 103 -12.26 6.94 -1.37
CA PHE A 103 -13.17 7.55 -2.34
C PHE A 103 -13.15 6.82 -3.68
N GLY A 104 -11.96 6.46 -4.15
CA GLY A 104 -11.81 5.69 -5.38
C GLY A 104 -12.49 4.33 -5.31
N THR A 105 -12.38 3.64 -4.18
CA THR A 105 -12.97 2.31 -4.04
C THR A 105 -14.46 2.35 -3.74
N ARG A 106 -14.91 3.09 -2.70
CA ARG A 106 -16.33 3.05 -2.29
C ARG A 106 -17.24 3.76 -3.27
N ARG A 107 -16.91 5.00 -3.68
CA ARG A 107 -17.80 5.84 -4.50
C ARG A 107 -17.81 5.42 -5.97
N ALA A 108 -16.69 4.94 -6.48
CA ALA A 108 -16.56 4.62 -7.90
C ALA A 108 -16.53 3.11 -8.18
N TYR A 109 -16.87 2.27 -7.22
CA TYR A 109 -16.77 0.80 -7.34
C TYR A 109 -17.48 0.28 -8.59
N ASP A 110 -18.72 0.68 -8.81
CA ASP A 110 -19.50 0.25 -9.96
C ASP A 110 -18.88 0.69 -11.29
N PHE A 111 -18.36 1.92 -11.35
CA PHE A 111 -17.65 2.44 -12.53
C PHE A 111 -16.35 1.68 -12.79
N ILE A 112 -15.61 1.31 -11.76
CA ILE A 112 -14.42 0.46 -11.92
C ILE A 112 -14.82 -0.94 -12.43
N HIS A 113 -15.89 -1.49 -11.89
CA HIS A 113 -16.39 -2.83 -12.27
C HIS A 113 -16.89 -2.84 -13.71
N GLN A 114 -17.88 -1.99 -14.03
CA GLN A 114 -18.61 -2.02 -15.31
C GLN A 114 -17.82 -1.35 -16.45
N VAL A 115 -17.20 -0.19 -16.19
CA VAL A 115 -16.59 0.60 -17.27
C VAL A 115 -15.14 0.18 -17.52
N ILE A 116 -14.41 -0.23 -16.48
CA ILE A 116 -12.97 -0.48 -16.60
C ILE A 116 -12.67 -1.98 -16.64
N ALA A 117 -13.13 -2.73 -15.63
CA ALA A 117 -12.70 -4.11 -15.46
C ALA A 117 -13.42 -5.08 -16.40
N GLU A 118 -14.72 -4.90 -16.66
CA GLU A 118 -15.49 -5.77 -17.56
C GLU A 118 -14.87 -5.83 -18.96
N GLU A 119 -14.38 -4.71 -19.47
CA GLU A 119 -13.72 -4.63 -20.77
C GLU A 119 -12.19 -4.77 -20.69
N ASN A 120 -11.64 -5.09 -19.53
CA ASN A 120 -10.19 -5.22 -19.27
C ASN A 120 -9.38 -4.01 -19.76
N LEU A 121 -9.88 -2.79 -19.51
CA LEU A 121 -9.27 -1.55 -20.00
C LEU A 121 -7.97 -1.23 -19.27
N ASN A 122 -7.04 -0.63 -19.99
CA ASN A 122 -5.68 -0.32 -19.51
C ASN A 122 -5.64 0.94 -18.61
N VAL A 123 -6.38 0.93 -17.49
CA VAL A 123 -6.46 2.03 -16.52
C VAL A 123 -5.64 1.72 -15.27
N LYS A 124 -4.86 2.70 -14.79
CA LYS A 124 -4.07 2.62 -13.56
C LYS A 124 -4.72 3.47 -12.47
N ILE A 125 -5.39 2.81 -11.53
CA ILE A 125 -6.13 3.43 -10.43
C ILE A 125 -5.17 3.54 -9.24
N CYS A 126 -4.53 4.70 -9.05
CA CYS A 126 -3.50 4.90 -8.03
C CYS A 126 -4.07 5.74 -6.89
N CYS A 127 -4.44 5.08 -5.78
CA CYS A 127 -5.19 5.73 -4.71
C CYS A 127 -4.36 5.90 -3.43
N ALA A 128 -4.23 7.16 -2.99
CA ALA A 128 -3.52 7.50 -1.76
C ALA A 128 -4.34 7.25 -0.50
N LEU A 129 -3.68 7.24 0.64
CA LEU A 129 -4.24 6.97 1.97
C LEU A 129 -4.89 5.59 2.10
N PRO A 130 -4.23 4.49 1.68
CA PRO A 130 -4.75 3.15 1.88
C PRO A 130 -4.69 2.75 3.36
N GLY A 131 -5.65 1.96 3.82
CA GLY A 131 -5.70 1.46 5.18
C GLY A 131 -5.72 2.58 6.23
N LEU A 132 -4.96 2.40 7.30
CA LEU A 132 -4.78 3.37 8.38
C LEU A 132 -3.49 4.19 8.14
N THR A 133 -3.51 5.07 7.13
CA THR A 133 -2.43 6.03 6.84
C THR A 133 -2.87 7.48 6.96
N THR A 134 -4.04 7.72 7.58
CA THR A 134 -4.56 9.04 7.91
C THR A 134 -5.26 9.04 9.27
N GLY A 135 -5.17 10.14 9.98
CA GLY A 135 -5.80 10.36 11.28
C GLY A 135 -7.22 10.93 11.23
N TYR A 136 -7.83 11.07 10.06
CA TYR A 136 -9.15 11.73 9.92
C TYR A 136 -10.36 10.90 10.37
N GLY A 137 -10.15 9.65 10.77
CA GLY A 137 -11.22 8.74 11.14
C GLY A 137 -11.86 8.03 9.93
N PRO A 138 -12.97 7.32 10.14
CA PRO A 138 -13.54 6.36 9.19
C PRO A 138 -13.90 6.94 7.82
N SER A 139 -14.16 8.24 7.74
CA SER A 139 -14.51 8.91 6.48
C SER A 139 -13.36 8.94 5.47
N HIS A 140 -12.10 8.79 5.94
CA HIS A 140 -10.90 8.86 5.12
C HIS A 140 -9.98 7.64 5.25
N GLN A 141 -10.32 6.67 6.07
CA GLN A 141 -9.56 5.44 6.28
C GLN A 141 -10.12 4.34 5.37
N ALA A 142 -9.29 3.86 4.43
CA ALA A 142 -9.68 2.81 3.49
C ALA A 142 -9.26 1.44 4.05
N THR A 143 -9.96 1.00 5.10
CA THR A 143 -9.61 -0.23 5.83
C THR A 143 -10.08 -1.50 5.13
N GLU A 144 -10.95 -1.39 4.13
CA GLU A 144 -11.56 -2.51 3.39
C GLU A 144 -11.32 -2.46 1.86
N ASP A 145 -10.43 -1.58 1.39
CA ASP A 145 -10.21 -1.35 -0.03
C ASP A 145 -9.72 -2.62 -0.78
N ILE A 146 -8.80 -3.38 -0.21
CA ILE A 146 -8.35 -4.65 -0.81
C ILE A 146 -9.51 -5.65 -0.91
N ALA A 147 -10.33 -5.78 0.14
CA ALA A 147 -11.46 -6.70 0.16
C ALA A 147 -12.44 -6.41 -0.99
N MET A 148 -12.79 -5.14 -1.18
CA MET A 148 -13.65 -4.70 -2.27
C MET A 148 -13.03 -4.97 -3.64
N MET A 149 -11.78 -4.54 -3.84
CA MET A 149 -11.11 -4.62 -5.14
C MET A 149 -10.78 -6.07 -5.53
N ARG A 150 -10.49 -6.96 -4.58
CA ARG A 150 -10.24 -8.38 -4.86
C ARG A 150 -11.44 -9.07 -5.49
N GLY A 151 -12.67 -8.63 -5.20
CA GLY A 151 -13.89 -9.17 -5.79
C GLY A 151 -14.07 -8.84 -7.28
N ILE A 152 -13.37 -7.83 -7.83
CA ILE A 152 -13.51 -7.42 -9.22
C ILE A 152 -12.70 -8.37 -10.13
N PRO A 153 -13.32 -9.09 -11.11
CA PRO A 153 -12.60 -9.96 -12.03
C PRO A 153 -11.53 -9.20 -12.84
N GLY A 154 -10.40 -9.84 -13.11
CA GLY A 154 -9.33 -9.27 -13.96
C GLY A 154 -8.54 -8.10 -13.37
N LEU A 155 -9.00 -7.47 -12.28
CA LEU A 155 -8.29 -6.35 -11.65
C LEU A 155 -7.01 -6.84 -10.97
N THR A 156 -5.86 -6.28 -11.37
CA THR A 156 -4.59 -6.46 -10.67
C THR A 156 -4.51 -5.52 -9.47
N ILE A 157 -4.01 -5.99 -8.32
CA ILE A 157 -3.90 -5.19 -7.09
C ILE A 157 -2.47 -5.22 -6.59
N ILE A 158 -1.89 -4.03 -6.38
CA ILE A 158 -0.56 -3.89 -5.80
C ILE A 158 -0.58 -2.98 -4.56
N ASP A 159 0.26 -3.32 -3.60
CA ASP A 159 0.45 -2.62 -2.32
C ASP A 159 1.97 -2.42 -2.07
N PRO A 160 2.60 -1.46 -2.74
CA PRO A 160 4.02 -1.18 -2.60
C PRO A 160 4.41 -0.80 -1.18
N CYS A 161 5.58 -1.28 -0.74
CA CYS A 161 6.08 -1.11 0.62
C CYS A 161 6.69 0.27 0.87
N ASP A 162 7.52 0.77 -0.04
CA ASP A 162 8.34 1.95 0.15
C ASP A 162 8.53 2.76 -1.14
N ALA A 163 9.41 3.76 -1.10
CA ALA A 163 9.67 4.62 -2.25
C ALA A 163 10.31 3.87 -3.43
N LEU A 164 11.21 2.92 -3.17
CA LEU A 164 11.87 2.14 -4.23
C LEU A 164 10.86 1.23 -4.94
N ASP A 165 10.00 0.59 -4.14
CA ASP A 165 8.94 -0.29 -4.64
C ASP A 165 7.97 0.48 -5.56
N ILE A 166 7.56 1.69 -5.15
CA ILE A 166 6.72 2.58 -5.95
C ILE A 166 7.41 2.96 -7.26
N GLU A 167 8.68 3.41 -7.21
CA GLU A 167 9.43 3.83 -8.38
C GLU A 167 9.59 2.69 -9.41
N GLN A 168 9.81 1.47 -8.94
CA GLN A 168 9.95 0.29 -9.81
C GLN A 168 8.60 -0.25 -10.30
N ALA A 169 7.53 -0.08 -9.52
CA ALA A 169 6.19 -0.53 -9.90
C ALA A 169 5.58 0.30 -11.03
N VAL A 170 5.77 1.63 -11.03
CA VAL A 170 5.13 2.54 -12.01
C VAL A 170 5.36 2.11 -13.46
N PRO A 171 6.60 1.87 -13.95
CA PRO A 171 6.80 1.43 -15.33
C PRO A 171 6.21 0.05 -15.62
N GLN A 172 6.21 -0.86 -14.64
CA GLN A 172 5.67 -2.21 -14.83
C GLN A 172 4.14 -2.21 -14.91
N ILE A 173 3.46 -1.44 -14.04
CA ILE A 173 2.00 -1.33 -14.14
C ILE A 173 1.59 -0.56 -15.40
N ALA A 174 2.35 0.44 -15.84
CA ALA A 174 2.08 1.15 -17.09
C ALA A 174 2.15 0.20 -18.30
N ALA A 175 3.15 -0.67 -18.35
CA ALA A 175 3.34 -1.67 -19.41
C ALA A 175 2.33 -2.84 -19.33
N HIS A 176 1.77 -3.11 -18.14
CA HIS A 176 0.77 -4.17 -17.94
C HIS A 176 -0.52 -3.82 -18.68
N LYS A 177 -1.01 -4.75 -19.51
CA LYS A 177 -2.28 -4.58 -20.22
C LYS A 177 -3.44 -5.05 -19.33
N GLY A 178 -4.32 -4.13 -19.01
CA GLY A 178 -5.46 -4.34 -18.13
C GLY A 178 -5.48 -3.41 -16.92
N PRO A 179 -6.54 -3.45 -16.12
CA PRO A 179 -6.73 -2.55 -15.00
C PRO A 179 -5.83 -2.91 -13.82
N VAL A 180 -5.27 -1.88 -13.17
CA VAL A 180 -4.47 -2.03 -11.96
C VAL A 180 -4.99 -1.10 -10.89
N TYR A 181 -5.23 -1.61 -9.68
CA TYR A 181 -5.40 -0.83 -8.46
C TYR A 181 -4.09 -0.81 -7.69
N MET A 182 -3.55 0.37 -7.47
CA MET A 182 -2.33 0.59 -6.70
C MET A 182 -2.65 1.35 -5.42
N ARG A 183 -2.33 0.76 -4.27
CA ARG A 183 -2.33 1.44 -2.97
C ARG A 183 -1.11 2.34 -2.89
N LEU A 184 -1.31 3.66 -2.77
CA LEU A 184 -0.26 4.64 -2.95
C LEU A 184 0.16 5.28 -1.63
N LEU A 185 1.41 5.05 -1.21
CA LEU A 185 2.09 5.88 -0.22
C LEU A 185 2.59 7.14 -0.92
N ARG A 186 2.48 8.30 -0.29
CA ARG A 186 2.69 9.61 -0.92
C ARG A 186 3.50 10.58 -0.09
N GLY A 187 3.93 11.68 -0.72
CA GLY A 187 4.69 12.73 -0.05
C GLY A 187 6.10 12.30 0.30
N GLN A 188 6.47 12.33 1.56
CA GLN A 188 7.75 11.82 2.04
C GLN A 188 7.60 10.33 2.36
N VAL A 189 8.00 9.48 1.43
CA VAL A 189 7.85 8.03 1.54
C VAL A 189 9.16 7.41 2.04
N PRO A 190 9.13 6.54 3.05
CA PRO A 190 10.31 5.83 3.53
C PRO A 190 11.04 5.08 2.42
N LEU A 191 12.35 4.90 2.59
CA LEU A 191 13.22 4.15 1.71
C LEU A 191 13.94 3.09 2.56
N VAL A 192 13.55 1.83 2.42
CA VAL A 192 14.04 0.70 3.21
C VAL A 192 14.48 -0.50 2.37
N LEU A 193 13.87 -0.72 1.19
CA LEU A 193 14.16 -1.88 0.36
C LEU A 193 15.48 -1.75 -0.43
N ASP A 194 16.04 -0.56 -0.53
CA ASP A 194 17.37 -0.34 -1.12
C ASP A 194 18.51 -0.94 -0.27
N GLU A 195 18.25 -1.20 1.01
CA GLU A 195 19.17 -1.94 1.90
C GLU A 195 19.10 -3.45 1.71
N VAL A 196 18.08 -3.97 1.03
CA VAL A 196 17.93 -5.39 0.73
C VAL A 196 18.70 -5.70 -0.56
N ASN A 197 19.81 -6.40 -0.42
CA ASN A 197 20.69 -6.70 -1.56
C ASN A 197 19.93 -7.39 -2.71
N GLY A 198 19.98 -6.75 -3.88
CA GLY A 198 19.37 -7.28 -5.09
C GLY A 198 17.85 -7.22 -5.14
N TYR A 199 17.20 -6.41 -4.27
CA TYR A 199 15.74 -6.23 -4.36
C TYR A 199 15.35 -5.62 -5.71
N LYS A 200 14.36 -6.24 -6.34
CA LYS A 200 13.68 -5.71 -7.52
C LYS A 200 12.19 -6.04 -7.41
N PHE A 201 11.35 -5.03 -7.66
CA PHE A 201 9.93 -5.25 -7.84
C PHE A 201 9.68 -6.02 -9.14
N GLU A 202 8.88 -7.06 -9.04
CA GLU A 202 8.34 -7.79 -10.19
C GLU A 202 6.84 -7.98 -10.00
N LEU A 203 6.04 -7.49 -10.95
CA LEU A 203 4.59 -7.59 -10.89
C LEU A 203 4.16 -9.08 -10.82
N GLY A 204 3.34 -9.42 -9.83
CA GLY A 204 2.89 -10.80 -9.62
C GLY A 204 3.87 -11.68 -8.84
N LYS A 205 4.97 -11.14 -8.33
CA LYS A 205 5.99 -11.89 -7.58
C LYS A 205 6.11 -11.44 -6.13
N ALA A 206 6.27 -12.42 -5.24
CA ALA A 206 6.66 -12.19 -3.86
C ALA A 206 8.18 -12.36 -3.69
N LYS A 207 8.76 -11.67 -2.70
CA LYS A 207 10.20 -11.67 -2.45
C LYS A 207 10.52 -11.95 -0.98
N LEU A 208 11.33 -12.95 -0.72
CA LEU A 208 11.92 -13.18 0.60
C LEU A 208 12.99 -12.11 0.84
N LEU A 209 12.70 -11.15 1.75
CA LEU A 209 13.59 -10.04 2.09
C LEU A 209 14.59 -10.41 3.18
N ARG A 210 14.19 -11.31 4.07
CA ARG A 210 14.98 -11.79 5.20
C ARG A 210 14.60 -13.23 5.51
N ASP A 211 15.58 -14.09 5.83
CA ASP A 211 15.32 -15.44 6.37
C ASP A 211 15.29 -15.44 7.91
N GLY A 212 14.64 -16.45 8.48
CA GLY A 212 14.52 -16.66 9.92
C GLY A 212 13.92 -18.04 10.22
N ALA A 213 14.18 -18.56 11.43
CA ALA A 213 13.86 -19.95 11.77
C ALA A 213 12.50 -20.13 12.46
N ASP A 214 12.03 -19.12 13.21
CA ASP A 214 10.94 -19.29 14.17
C ASP A 214 9.60 -18.78 13.64
N VAL A 215 9.62 -17.63 12.93
CA VAL A 215 8.44 -16.97 12.39
C VAL A 215 8.62 -16.65 10.92
N LEU A 216 7.57 -16.81 10.13
CA LEU A 216 7.46 -16.27 8.77
C LEU A 216 6.39 -15.18 8.77
N VAL A 217 6.81 -13.92 8.60
CA VAL A 217 5.87 -12.82 8.36
C VAL A 217 5.68 -12.67 6.85
N ILE A 218 4.45 -12.87 6.38
CA ILE A 218 4.01 -12.59 5.01
C ILE A 218 3.32 -11.23 5.05
N SER A 219 3.78 -10.26 4.28
CA SER A 219 3.31 -8.87 4.41
C SER A 219 3.24 -8.12 3.09
N SER A 220 2.46 -7.04 3.07
CA SER A 220 2.42 -6.08 1.97
C SER A 220 2.47 -4.63 2.49
N GLY A 221 2.74 -3.70 1.60
CA GLY A 221 2.68 -2.27 1.88
C GLY A 221 3.45 -1.86 3.13
N LEU A 222 2.87 -0.94 3.88
CA LEU A 222 3.42 -0.39 5.13
C LEU A 222 3.88 -1.48 6.11
N LEU A 223 3.14 -2.59 6.21
CA LEU A 223 3.44 -3.64 7.18
C LEU A 223 4.70 -4.44 6.84
N THR A 224 5.18 -4.41 5.60
CA THR A 224 6.50 -4.99 5.28
C THR A 224 7.64 -4.20 5.94
N MET A 225 7.58 -2.86 5.95
CA MET A 225 8.56 -2.04 6.68
C MET A 225 8.54 -2.40 8.17
N ARG A 226 7.35 -2.48 8.78
CA ARG A 226 7.20 -2.85 10.19
C ARG A 226 7.72 -4.26 10.48
N ALA A 227 7.45 -5.21 9.60
CA ALA A 227 7.96 -6.58 9.73
C ALA A 227 9.50 -6.66 9.71
N LEU A 228 10.15 -5.87 8.86
CA LEU A 228 11.62 -5.77 8.83
C LEU A 228 12.18 -5.17 10.13
N GLU A 229 11.56 -4.10 10.65
CA GLU A 229 11.94 -3.49 11.93
C GLU A 229 11.75 -4.48 13.10
N VAL A 230 10.61 -5.16 13.15
CA VAL A 230 10.32 -6.21 14.16
C VAL A 230 11.33 -7.35 14.07
N ALA A 231 11.69 -7.79 12.87
CA ALA A 231 12.66 -8.84 12.67
C ALA A 231 14.06 -8.47 13.18
N GLN A 232 14.44 -7.18 13.09
CA GLN A 232 15.69 -6.68 13.67
C GLN A 232 15.65 -6.66 15.20
N ASP A 233 14.51 -6.27 15.78
CA ASP A 233 14.37 -6.22 17.24
C ASP A 233 14.33 -7.62 17.87
N LEU A 234 13.52 -8.51 17.30
CA LEU A 234 13.37 -9.87 17.83
C LEU A 234 14.64 -10.71 17.69
N ALA A 235 15.52 -10.38 16.74
CA ALA A 235 16.84 -11.01 16.63
C ALA A 235 17.72 -10.77 17.88
N LYS A 236 17.51 -9.66 18.61
CA LYS A 236 18.20 -9.37 19.90
C LYS A 236 17.79 -10.35 21.00
N ASP A 237 16.59 -10.91 20.86
CA ASP A 237 16.03 -11.93 21.77
C ASP A 237 16.24 -13.36 21.23
N ASN A 238 17.11 -13.53 20.21
CA ASN A 238 17.38 -14.79 19.51
C ASN A 238 16.15 -15.40 18.81
N ILE A 239 15.17 -14.59 18.43
CA ILE A 239 14.00 -15.01 17.66
C ILE A 239 14.25 -14.71 16.17
N GLY A 240 14.32 -15.74 15.35
CA GLY A 240 14.56 -15.66 13.92
C GLY A 240 13.28 -15.39 13.13
N VAL A 241 13.09 -14.17 12.61
CA VAL A 241 11.92 -13.79 11.82
C VAL A 241 12.29 -13.68 10.36
N ALA A 242 11.65 -14.50 9.51
CA ALA A 242 11.67 -14.36 8.05
C ALA A 242 10.60 -13.37 7.60
N VAL A 243 10.87 -12.61 6.55
CA VAL A 243 9.92 -11.64 5.96
C VAL A 243 9.77 -11.92 4.48
N LEU A 244 8.57 -12.34 4.07
CA LEU A 244 8.16 -12.51 2.69
C LEU A 244 7.28 -11.33 2.28
N HIS A 245 7.78 -10.49 1.40
CA HIS A 245 7.06 -9.34 0.86
C HIS A 245 6.20 -9.74 -0.33
N CYS A 246 4.91 -9.42 -0.28
CA CYS A 246 3.94 -9.68 -1.34
C CYS A 246 3.41 -8.33 -1.88
N PRO A 247 4.16 -7.61 -2.73
CA PRO A 247 3.73 -6.32 -3.25
C PRO A 247 2.54 -6.45 -4.22
N THR A 248 2.31 -7.62 -4.79
CA THR A 248 1.13 -7.93 -5.59
C THR A 248 0.17 -8.80 -4.78
N ILE A 249 -1.02 -8.28 -4.53
CA ILE A 249 -2.09 -8.97 -3.79
C ILE A 249 -2.94 -9.84 -4.73
N LYS A 250 -3.11 -9.36 -5.98
CA LYS A 250 -3.85 -10.07 -7.02
C LYS A 250 -3.24 -9.79 -8.39
N PRO A 251 -2.79 -10.83 -9.12
CA PRO A 251 -2.71 -12.21 -8.68
C PRO A 251 -1.68 -12.40 -7.56
N LEU A 252 -1.97 -13.31 -6.62
CA LEU A 252 -1.04 -13.63 -5.54
C LEU A 252 0.02 -14.62 -6.04
N ASP A 253 1.28 -14.47 -5.62
CA ASP A 253 2.34 -15.46 -5.90
C ASP A 253 2.19 -16.68 -4.96
N GLU A 254 1.21 -17.52 -5.28
CA GLU A 254 0.88 -18.70 -4.48
C GLU A 254 2.07 -19.65 -4.35
N ALA A 255 2.88 -19.80 -5.39
CA ALA A 255 4.04 -20.68 -5.37
C ALA A 255 5.07 -20.22 -4.34
N ALA A 256 5.44 -18.93 -4.35
CA ALA A 256 6.42 -18.40 -3.40
C ALA A 256 5.90 -18.51 -1.94
N ILE A 257 4.60 -18.29 -1.70
CA ILE A 257 4.00 -18.44 -0.38
C ILE A 257 4.04 -19.89 0.09
N VAL A 258 3.61 -20.82 -0.75
CA VAL A 258 3.60 -22.26 -0.45
C VAL A 258 5.03 -22.76 -0.16
N ASP A 259 5.99 -22.38 -0.99
CA ASP A 259 7.39 -22.79 -0.83
C ASP A 259 7.99 -22.21 0.46
N ALA A 260 7.72 -20.93 0.77
CA ALA A 260 8.19 -20.31 1.99
C ALA A 260 7.62 -20.97 3.26
N VAL A 261 6.35 -21.39 3.24
CA VAL A 261 5.73 -22.09 4.37
C VAL A 261 6.23 -23.53 4.51
N ARG A 262 6.43 -24.24 3.38
CA ARG A 262 6.95 -25.62 3.38
C ARG A 262 8.41 -25.72 3.78
N TYR A 263 9.20 -24.67 3.52
CA TYR A 263 10.64 -24.68 3.74
C TYR A 263 11.04 -24.99 5.19
N LYS A 264 10.28 -24.43 6.17
CA LYS A 264 10.47 -24.67 7.61
C LYS A 264 9.14 -24.67 8.33
N SER A 265 9.00 -25.55 9.34
CA SER A 265 7.85 -25.51 10.26
C SER A 265 7.97 -24.29 11.16
N ARG A 266 7.21 -23.23 10.86
CA ARG A 266 7.25 -21.93 11.54
C ARG A 266 5.85 -21.45 11.87
N LEU A 267 5.76 -20.54 12.85
CA LEU A 267 4.59 -19.68 12.99
C LEU A 267 4.49 -18.78 11.75
N VAL A 268 3.37 -18.81 11.05
CA VAL A 268 3.05 -17.90 9.95
C VAL A 268 2.21 -16.74 10.49
N VAL A 269 2.68 -15.52 10.29
CA VAL A 269 1.95 -14.28 10.60
C VAL A 269 1.71 -13.53 9.29
N VAL A 270 0.47 -13.25 8.95
CA VAL A 270 0.17 -12.38 7.81
C VAL A 270 -0.10 -10.98 8.31
N ALA A 271 0.73 -10.01 7.88
CA ALA A 271 0.69 -8.63 8.34
C ALA A 271 0.27 -7.68 7.22
N GLU A 272 -0.82 -6.94 7.43
CA GLU A 272 -1.39 -6.02 6.44
C GLU A 272 -1.99 -4.76 7.07
N ASN A 273 -1.87 -3.63 6.40
CA ASN A 273 -2.56 -2.39 6.78
C ASN A 273 -3.97 -2.36 6.18
N HIS A 274 -4.77 -3.34 6.54
CA HIS A 274 -6.12 -3.58 6.06
C HIS A 274 -6.91 -4.33 7.14
N SER A 275 -8.23 -4.33 7.04
CA SER A 275 -9.07 -5.22 7.85
C SER A 275 -8.58 -6.67 7.73
N VAL A 276 -8.64 -7.43 8.81
CA VAL A 276 -8.36 -8.87 8.77
C VAL A 276 -9.37 -9.65 7.92
N ILE A 277 -10.47 -8.99 7.49
CA ILE A 277 -11.52 -9.57 6.64
C ILE A 277 -11.26 -9.19 5.18
N GLY A 278 -11.20 -10.16 4.29
CA GLY A 278 -11.11 -9.98 2.84
C GLY A 278 -9.74 -9.56 2.29
N GLY A 279 -8.73 -9.36 3.16
CA GLY A 279 -7.40 -8.89 2.77
C GLY A 279 -6.42 -9.98 2.34
N LEU A 280 -5.12 -9.67 2.50
CA LEU A 280 -4.00 -10.57 2.21
C LEU A 280 -4.06 -11.82 3.10
N GLY A 281 -4.42 -11.67 4.38
CA GLY A 281 -4.46 -12.77 5.33
C GLY A 281 -5.38 -13.89 4.90
N GLU A 282 -6.62 -13.58 4.52
CA GLU A 282 -7.55 -14.59 4.01
C GLU A 282 -7.13 -15.16 2.65
N ALA A 283 -6.50 -14.37 1.79
CA ALA A 283 -5.96 -14.86 0.53
C ALA A 283 -4.86 -15.91 0.77
N VAL A 284 -3.95 -15.65 1.70
CA VAL A 284 -2.88 -16.58 2.10
C VAL A 284 -3.49 -17.84 2.73
N ALA A 285 -4.42 -17.70 3.67
CA ALA A 285 -5.09 -18.83 4.32
C ALA A 285 -5.76 -19.74 3.29
N SER A 286 -6.53 -19.17 2.36
CA SER A 286 -7.17 -19.89 1.25
C SER A 286 -6.14 -20.59 0.35
N THR A 287 -5.03 -19.94 0.04
CA THR A 287 -3.93 -20.53 -0.76
C THR A 287 -3.34 -21.75 -0.03
N LEU A 288 -2.97 -21.60 1.23
CA LEU A 288 -2.39 -22.71 2.00
C LEU A 288 -3.33 -23.89 2.09
N LEU A 289 -4.62 -23.65 2.35
CA LEU A 289 -5.63 -24.73 2.43
C LEU A 289 -5.81 -25.47 1.09
N ARG A 290 -5.92 -24.74 -0.02
CA ARG A 290 -6.05 -25.32 -1.38
C ARG A 290 -4.83 -26.15 -1.76
N HIS A 291 -3.64 -25.74 -1.36
CA HIS A 291 -2.39 -26.46 -1.60
C HIS A 291 -2.07 -27.52 -0.53
N ARG A 292 -2.97 -27.72 0.47
CA ARG A 292 -2.78 -28.67 1.58
C ARG A 292 -1.49 -28.43 2.35
N VAL A 293 -1.18 -27.16 2.63
CA VAL A 293 -0.02 -26.73 3.39
C VAL A 293 -0.50 -26.27 4.76
N GLN A 294 0.08 -26.84 5.81
CA GLN A 294 -0.25 -26.51 7.20
C GLN A 294 1.01 -25.95 7.88
N PRO A 295 1.01 -24.69 8.32
CA PRO A 295 2.08 -24.14 9.15
C PRO A 295 1.99 -24.66 10.59
N ALA A 296 3.04 -24.44 11.40
CA ALA A 296 3.02 -24.74 12.84
C ALA A 296 1.97 -23.92 13.59
N GLY A 297 1.71 -22.70 13.15
CA GLY A 297 0.65 -21.81 13.62
C GLY A 297 0.33 -20.78 12.54
N PHE A 298 -0.87 -20.18 12.57
CA PHE A 298 -1.30 -19.16 11.63
C PHE A 298 -1.99 -18.01 12.36
N GLN A 299 -1.52 -16.78 12.16
CA GLN A 299 -2.04 -15.58 12.81
C GLN A 299 -2.21 -14.42 11.83
N LEU A 300 -3.21 -13.57 12.08
CA LEU A 300 -3.49 -12.37 11.30
C LEU A 300 -3.10 -11.12 12.11
N ALA A 301 -2.25 -10.29 11.55
CA ALA A 301 -1.86 -8.99 12.08
C ALA A 301 -2.37 -7.88 11.16
N GLY A 302 -3.60 -7.46 11.36
CA GLY A 302 -4.26 -6.40 10.59
C GLY A 302 -5.18 -5.57 11.48
N LEU A 303 -5.95 -4.71 10.85
CA LEU A 303 -6.93 -3.85 11.50
C LEU A 303 -8.17 -4.65 11.89
N PRO A 304 -8.80 -4.35 13.06
CA PRO A 304 -10.01 -5.05 13.50
C PRO A 304 -11.20 -4.75 12.59
N ASP A 305 -12.22 -5.60 12.67
CA ASP A 305 -13.53 -5.37 12.07
C ASP A 305 -14.29 -4.31 12.89
N ALA A 306 -13.88 -3.05 12.74
CA ALA A 306 -14.46 -1.91 13.42
C ALA A 306 -14.20 -0.61 12.66
N PHE A 307 -15.05 0.40 12.86
CA PHE A 307 -14.71 1.76 12.49
C PHE A 307 -13.63 2.30 13.43
N LEU A 308 -12.51 2.76 12.87
CA LEU A 308 -11.37 3.19 13.66
C LEU A 308 -11.51 4.65 14.09
N ASP A 309 -10.83 5.01 15.19
CA ASP A 309 -10.84 6.38 15.72
C ASP A 309 -10.14 7.38 14.78
N ALA A 310 -10.41 8.66 15.01
CA ALA A 310 -9.59 9.77 14.53
C ALA A 310 -8.48 10.08 15.56
N GLY A 311 -7.30 10.49 15.08
CA GLY A 311 -6.19 10.84 15.97
C GLY A 311 -4.82 10.85 15.30
N ALA A 312 -3.76 10.97 16.10
CA ALA A 312 -2.40 10.89 15.60
C ALA A 312 -2.06 9.48 15.16
N LEU A 313 -1.45 9.32 13.96
CA LEU A 313 -1.15 8.01 13.38
C LEU A 313 -0.31 7.11 14.28
N PRO A 314 0.75 7.57 14.97
CA PRO A 314 1.51 6.69 15.86
C PRO A 314 0.65 6.09 16.98
N THR A 315 -0.23 6.90 17.58
CA THR A 315 -1.18 6.44 18.62
C THR A 315 -2.19 5.43 18.07
N LEU A 316 -2.70 5.68 16.86
CA LEU A 316 -3.65 4.78 16.20
C LEU A 316 -2.98 3.47 15.80
N HIS A 317 -1.77 3.51 15.24
CA HIS A 317 -1.01 2.30 14.89
C HIS A 317 -0.73 1.44 16.11
N GLU A 318 -0.35 2.06 17.25
CA GLU A 318 -0.16 1.33 18.51
C GLU A 318 -1.47 0.72 19.00
N ARG A 319 -2.55 1.51 19.07
CA ARG A 319 -3.87 1.07 19.52
C ARG A 319 -4.42 -0.11 18.72
N TYR A 320 -4.22 -0.10 17.41
CA TYR A 320 -4.76 -1.12 16.50
C TYR A 320 -3.76 -2.23 16.16
N GLY A 321 -2.60 -2.25 16.84
CA GLY A 321 -1.67 -3.38 16.79
C GLY A 321 -0.84 -3.49 15.52
N ILE A 322 -0.66 -2.39 14.77
CA ILE A 322 0.14 -2.32 13.54
C ILE A 322 1.37 -1.41 13.66
N SER A 323 1.68 -0.89 14.86
CA SER A 323 2.97 -0.28 15.14
C SER A 323 4.08 -1.34 15.19
N ARG A 324 5.34 -0.91 15.14
CA ARG A 324 6.50 -1.79 15.33
C ARG A 324 6.44 -2.50 16.69
N GLU A 325 6.17 -1.76 17.75
CA GLU A 325 6.12 -2.25 19.12
C GLU A 325 4.97 -3.23 19.32
N ALA A 326 3.76 -2.87 18.89
CA ALA A 326 2.58 -3.71 19.04
C ALA A 326 2.69 -5.00 18.21
N LEU A 327 3.18 -4.92 16.96
CA LEU A 327 3.38 -6.10 16.12
C LEU A 327 4.45 -7.03 16.73
N GLY A 328 5.56 -6.49 17.23
CA GLY A 328 6.61 -7.28 17.90
C GLY A 328 6.10 -7.96 19.15
N ALA A 329 5.31 -7.28 19.98
CA ALA A 329 4.69 -7.85 21.19
C ALA A 329 3.70 -8.99 20.83
N ARG A 330 2.88 -8.79 19.79
CA ARG A 330 1.95 -9.83 19.31
C ARG A 330 2.70 -11.07 18.80
N VAL A 331 3.75 -10.90 18.02
CA VAL A 331 4.57 -12.01 17.52
C VAL A 331 5.17 -12.81 18.67
N LYS A 332 5.72 -12.15 19.70
CA LYS A 332 6.22 -12.83 20.92
C LYS A 332 5.12 -13.61 21.64
N ALA A 333 3.96 -13.00 21.82
CA ALA A 333 2.83 -13.64 22.50
C ALA A 333 2.29 -14.87 21.75
N TRP A 334 2.42 -14.92 20.43
CA TRP A 334 1.99 -16.05 19.60
C TRP A 334 3.01 -17.20 19.56
N LEU A 335 4.27 -16.90 19.89
CA LEU A 335 5.30 -17.94 20.01
C LEU A 335 5.22 -18.72 21.33
N GLY A 336 4.57 -18.18 22.35
CA GLY A 336 4.41 -18.75 23.71
C GLY A 336 5.44 -18.15 24.63
#